data_3bcb94f86c5480393bbd696016be14ee
#
_entry.id   3bcb94f86c5480393bbd696016be14ee
#
_cell.length_a   1.000
_cell.length_b   1.000
_cell.length_c   1.000
_cell.angle_alpha   90.00
_cell.angle_beta   90.00
_cell.angle_gamma   90.00
#
_symmetry.space_group_name_H-M   'P 1'
#
loop_
_entity.id
_entity.type
_entity.pdbx_description
1 polymer ?
#
loop_
_entity_poly.entity_id
_entity_poly.type
_entity_poly.pdbx_seq_one_letter_code
_entity_poly.pdbx_strand_id
1 'polypeptide(L)'
;MKMKDRVVIVTGGSSGIGKAASISFAKEGAVVIVADKIANPREGGKDTVSEILEMGGISIFRKTDMTAEKEVSELFDFVVSKYGKVDVVVNNAAISLNKSVLDTSADEFMQVIDNNLKSAFLGCKYAIKYMLERKQGRIVNIGSNFSFVGRANLSAYVASKAGITGLTRALAVETAAHGINVNAVCPGGTRTEATRSLLEDPASLAELGRNIPLRKGGKFIMEPQDVARAIVFLASDDAEMITGSSLLVDAGWDAW
;
A
#
# COMPACT_ATOMS: atom_id res chain seq x y z
N MET A 1 -1.32 -18.50 12.64
CA MET A 1 -0.39 -17.59 11.93
C MET A 1 -0.56 -17.81 10.43
N LYS A 2 -1.23 -16.87 9.78
CA LYS A 2 -1.58 -16.97 8.34
C LYS A 2 -0.40 -16.72 7.40
N MET A 3 0.70 -16.13 7.91
CA MET A 3 1.86 -15.71 7.14
C MET A 3 3.17 -16.37 7.59
N LYS A 4 3.06 -17.50 8.29
CA LYS A 4 4.24 -18.19 8.81
C LYS A 4 5.25 -18.46 7.68
N ASP A 5 6.50 -18.06 7.89
CA ASP A 5 7.64 -18.24 6.97
C ASP A 5 7.47 -17.57 5.59
N ARG A 6 6.45 -16.72 5.38
CA ARG A 6 6.31 -15.89 4.17
C ARG A 6 7.28 -14.71 4.21
N VAL A 7 7.90 -14.41 3.09
CA VAL A 7 8.78 -13.25 2.91
C VAL A 7 7.98 -12.13 2.26
N VAL A 8 7.82 -11.02 2.99
CA VAL A 8 6.93 -9.91 2.65
C VAL A 8 7.73 -8.63 2.47
N ILE A 9 7.59 -7.97 1.32
CA ILE A 9 8.12 -6.62 1.09
C ILE A 9 6.97 -5.62 1.23
N VAL A 10 7.14 -4.60 2.08
CA VAL A 10 6.19 -3.50 2.22
C VAL A 10 6.86 -2.20 1.85
N THR A 11 6.44 -1.57 0.74
CA THR A 11 6.96 -0.27 0.31
C THR A 11 6.25 0.86 1.05
N GLY A 12 7.00 1.93 1.41
CA GLY A 12 6.48 2.94 2.34
C GLY A 12 6.16 2.35 3.71
N GLY A 13 6.91 1.32 4.12
CA GLY A 13 6.65 0.51 5.31
C GLY A 13 7.04 1.15 6.64
N SER A 14 7.64 2.35 6.61
CA SER A 14 8.08 3.04 7.83
C SER A 14 6.98 3.83 8.52
N SER A 15 5.88 4.18 7.83
CA SER A 15 4.85 5.08 8.35
C SER A 15 3.42 4.62 8.00
N GLY A 16 2.44 5.10 8.75
CA GLY A 16 1.01 5.02 8.46
C GLY A 16 0.52 3.60 8.14
N ILE A 17 -0.18 3.44 7.00
CA ILE A 17 -0.73 2.16 6.56
C ILE A 17 0.37 1.12 6.33
N GLY A 18 1.51 1.52 5.75
CA GLY A 18 2.64 0.64 5.51
C GLY A 18 3.25 0.10 6.80
N LYS A 19 3.44 0.94 7.81
CA LYS A 19 3.88 0.53 9.15
C LYS A 19 2.89 -0.45 9.79
N ALA A 20 1.60 -0.12 9.78
CA ALA A 20 0.55 -0.98 10.33
C ALA A 20 0.49 -2.34 9.63
N ALA A 21 0.63 -2.37 8.29
CA ALA A 21 0.69 -3.60 7.52
C ALA A 21 1.93 -4.43 7.87
N SER A 22 3.11 -3.81 7.94
CA SER A 22 4.37 -4.47 8.33
C SER A 22 4.26 -5.16 9.68
N ILE A 23 3.75 -4.46 10.69
CA ILE A 23 3.52 -5.00 12.04
C ILE A 23 2.49 -6.14 12.00
N SER A 24 1.43 -6.00 11.20
CA SER A 24 0.39 -7.04 11.08
C SER A 24 0.92 -8.31 10.43
N PHE A 25 1.74 -8.21 9.39
CA PHE A 25 2.41 -9.36 8.78
C PHE A 25 3.35 -10.06 9.75
N ALA A 26 4.13 -9.30 10.52
CA ALA A 26 5.04 -9.87 11.53
C ALA A 26 4.28 -10.62 12.63
N LYS A 27 3.14 -10.10 13.10
CA LYS A 27 2.26 -10.78 14.06
C LYS A 27 1.70 -12.11 13.53
N GLU A 28 1.56 -12.22 12.21
CA GLU A 28 1.14 -13.45 11.53
C GLU A 28 2.32 -14.37 11.14
N GLY A 29 3.54 -14.06 11.60
CA GLY A 29 4.72 -14.93 11.46
C GLY A 29 5.52 -14.72 10.17
N ALA A 30 5.33 -13.62 9.46
CA ALA A 30 6.11 -13.29 8.28
C ALA A 30 7.50 -12.72 8.63
N VAL A 31 8.44 -12.92 7.71
CA VAL A 31 9.67 -12.14 7.61
C VAL A 31 9.33 -10.86 6.83
N VAL A 32 9.50 -9.69 7.45
CA VAL A 32 9.06 -8.42 6.86
C VAL A 32 10.26 -7.56 6.44
N ILE A 33 10.28 -7.18 5.17
CA ILE A 33 11.22 -6.22 4.61
C ILE A 33 10.52 -4.87 4.51
N VAL A 34 10.93 -3.92 5.35
CA VAL A 34 10.44 -2.54 5.34
C VAL A 34 11.26 -1.75 4.33
N ALA A 35 10.68 -1.47 3.16
CA ALA A 35 11.32 -0.70 2.10
C ALA A 35 10.80 0.75 2.11
N ASP A 36 11.67 1.72 2.38
CA ASP A 36 11.30 3.14 2.43
C ASP A 36 12.54 4.03 2.18
N LYS A 37 12.33 5.30 1.88
CA LYS A 37 13.42 6.31 1.78
C LYS A 37 14.03 6.63 3.15
N ILE A 38 13.24 6.53 4.22
CA ILE A 38 13.63 6.81 5.61
C ILE A 38 13.15 5.70 6.54
N ALA A 39 13.93 5.39 7.56
CA ALA A 39 13.57 4.37 8.56
C ALA A 39 12.59 4.90 9.61
N ASN A 40 12.78 6.15 10.04
CA ASN A 40 11.97 6.76 11.08
C ASN A 40 10.55 7.08 10.56
N PRO A 41 9.50 6.77 11.32
CA PRO A 41 8.13 7.09 10.93
C PRO A 41 7.92 8.61 10.89
N ARG A 42 7.17 9.07 9.89
CA ARG A 42 6.86 10.51 9.72
C ARG A 42 6.00 11.05 10.85
N GLU A 43 5.14 10.21 11.41
CA GLU A 43 4.31 10.49 12.57
C GLU A 43 5.09 10.50 13.89
N GLY A 44 6.38 10.20 13.87
CA GLY A 44 7.22 10.06 15.05
C GLY A 44 7.08 8.69 15.74
N GLY A 45 7.75 8.55 16.87
CA GLY A 45 7.75 7.30 17.64
C GLY A 45 8.81 6.30 17.19
N LYS A 46 8.64 5.04 17.58
CA LYS A 46 9.57 3.96 17.28
C LYS A 46 9.48 3.54 15.82
N ASP A 47 10.63 3.22 15.22
CA ASP A 47 10.67 2.70 13.87
C ASP A 47 10.04 1.29 13.76
N THR A 48 9.55 0.97 12.58
CA THR A 48 8.79 -0.26 12.30
C THR A 48 9.58 -1.52 12.58
N VAL A 49 10.88 -1.53 12.23
CA VAL A 49 11.73 -2.71 12.42
C VAL A 49 11.95 -2.98 13.92
N SER A 50 12.26 -1.93 14.69
CA SER A 50 12.43 -2.05 16.14
C SER A 50 11.17 -2.56 16.83
N GLU A 51 9.97 -2.07 16.44
CA GLU A 51 8.71 -2.58 16.99
C GLU A 51 8.51 -4.07 16.69
N ILE A 52 8.82 -4.49 15.44
CA ILE A 52 8.67 -5.89 15.04
C ILE A 52 9.66 -6.80 15.79
N LEU A 53 10.91 -6.37 15.94
CA LEU A 53 11.92 -7.15 16.67
C LEU A 53 11.59 -7.30 18.16
N GLU A 54 11.07 -6.25 18.81
CA GLU A 54 10.62 -6.31 20.21
C GLU A 54 9.44 -7.26 20.45
N MET A 55 8.60 -7.45 19.43
CA MET A 55 7.51 -8.44 19.48
C MET A 55 8.00 -9.88 19.20
N GLY A 56 9.31 -10.08 19.01
CA GLY A 56 9.89 -11.37 18.65
C GLY A 56 9.73 -11.73 17.17
N GLY A 57 9.31 -10.80 16.31
CA GLY A 57 9.20 -10.98 14.87
C GLY A 57 10.54 -10.83 14.15
N ILE A 58 10.54 -11.05 12.84
CA ILE A 58 11.75 -10.93 11.98
C ILE A 58 11.50 -9.79 10.98
N SER A 59 12.36 -8.77 11.02
CA SER A 59 12.26 -7.64 10.09
C SER A 59 13.62 -7.03 9.80
N ILE A 60 13.72 -6.41 8.62
CA ILE A 60 14.84 -5.56 8.24
C ILE A 60 14.37 -4.32 7.52
N PHE A 61 15.11 -3.24 7.65
CA PHE A 61 14.92 -2.03 6.85
C PHE A 61 15.84 -2.05 5.63
N ARG A 62 15.26 -1.67 4.47
CA ARG A 62 16.03 -1.41 3.23
C ARG A 62 15.70 -0.03 2.72
N LYS A 63 16.68 0.88 2.76
CA LYS A 63 16.54 2.19 2.12
C LYS A 63 16.35 1.99 0.63
N THR A 64 15.24 2.46 0.10
CA THR A 64 14.87 2.29 -1.31
C THR A 64 14.00 3.44 -1.78
N ASP A 65 14.43 4.09 -2.86
CA ASP A 65 13.57 4.98 -3.63
C ASP A 65 12.80 4.15 -4.67
N MET A 66 11.51 3.96 -4.43
CA MET A 66 10.66 3.17 -5.34
C MET A 66 10.44 3.81 -6.71
N THR A 67 10.87 5.06 -6.94
CA THR A 67 10.84 5.72 -8.26
C THR A 67 12.10 5.43 -9.08
N ALA A 68 13.16 4.93 -8.45
CA ALA A 68 14.45 4.58 -9.04
C ALA A 68 14.51 3.08 -9.38
N GLU A 69 14.33 2.72 -10.65
CA GLU A 69 14.24 1.32 -11.06
C GLU A 69 15.43 0.46 -10.60
N LYS A 70 16.65 1.04 -10.62
CA LYS A 70 17.87 0.36 -10.15
C LYS A 70 17.76 -0.02 -8.66
N GLU A 71 17.32 0.91 -7.80
CA GLU A 71 17.19 0.64 -6.37
C GLU A 71 16.11 -0.41 -6.11
N VAL A 72 15.01 -0.40 -6.89
CA VAL A 72 13.96 -1.43 -6.80
C VAL A 72 14.52 -2.80 -7.19
N SER A 73 15.28 -2.90 -8.30
CA SER A 73 15.94 -4.16 -8.67
C SER A 73 16.86 -4.68 -7.56
N GLU A 74 17.71 -3.82 -7.03
CA GLU A 74 18.65 -4.14 -5.95
C GLU A 74 17.93 -4.59 -4.66
N LEU A 75 16.76 -4.01 -4.34
CA LEU A 75 15.92 -4.45 -3.22
C LEU A 75 15.49 -5.92 -3.40
N PHE A 76 14.92 -6.26 -4.57
CA PHE A 76 14.44 -7.62 -4.81
C PHE A 76 15.58 -8.63 -4.90
N ASP A 77 16.68 -8.29 -5.58
CA ASP A 77 17.89 -9.13 -5.66
C ASP A 77 18.45 -9.43 -4.26
N PHE A 78 18.50 -8.43 -3.39
CA PHE A 78 18.90 -8.60 -2.00
C PHE A 78 17.97 -9.54 -1.23
N VAL A 79 16.64 -9.36 -1.35
CA VAL A 79 15.68 -10.17 -0.63
C VAL A 79 15.75 -11.63 -1.08
N VAL A 80 15.83 -11.87 -2.38
CA VAL A 80 15.94 -13.23 -2.92
C VAL A 80 17.28 -13.87 -2.56
N SER A 81 18.39 -13.13 -2.62
CA SER A 81 19.70 -13.64 -2.18
C SER A 81 19.71 -14.03 -0.71
N LYS A 82 19.04 -13.26 0.17
CA LYS A 82 19.04 -13.50 1.62
C LYS A 82 18.04 -14.54 2.09
N TYR A 83 16.85 -14.57 1.49
CA TYR A 83 15.72 -15.40 1.96
C TYR A 83 15.26 -16.44 0.94
N GLY A 84 15.87 -16.47 -0.24
CA GLY A 84 15.55 -17.44 -1.32
C GLY A 84 14.26 -17.17 -2.06
N LYS A 85 13.46 -16.18 -1.64
CA LYS A 85 12.11 -15.97 -2.18
C LYS A 85 11.53 -14.59 -1.85
N VAL A 86 10.48 -14.23 -2.60
CA VAL A 86 9.50 -13.18 -2.24
C VAL A 86 8.11 -13.80 -2.38
N ASP A 87 7.34 -13.85 -1.31
CA ASP A 87 5.99 -14.43 -1.31
C ASP A 87 4.91 -13.36 -1.46
N VAL A 88 5.11 -12.17 -0.86
CA VAL A 88 4.15 -11.07 -0.86
C VAL A 88 4.85 -9.75 -1.12
N VAL A 89 4.22 -8.91 -1.95
CA VAL A 89 4.61 -7.51 -2.11
C VAL A 89 3.41 -6.61 -1.87
N VAL A 90 3.59 -5.61 -1.00
CA VAL A 90 2.61 -4.54 -0.76
C VAL A 90 3.16 -3.24 -1.35
N ASN A 91 2.59 -2.78 -2.45
CA ASN A 91 2.91 -1.50 -3.08
C ASN A 91 2.11 -0.38 -2.41
N ASN A 92 2.67 0.17 -1.32
CA ASN A 92 1.99 1.18 -0.50
C ASN A 92 2.62 2.57 -0.61
N ALA A 93 3.89 2.69 -1.00
CA ALA A 93 4.56 3.98 -1.13
C ALA A 93 3.76 4.94 -2.04
N ALA A 94 3.47 6.14 -1.56
CA ALA A 94 2.71 7.14 -2.30
C ALA A 94 2.89 8.54 -1.72
N ILE A 95 2.58 9.55 -2.54
CA ILE A 95 2.45 10.95 -2.15
C ILE A 95 1.11 11.50 -2.64
N SER A 96 0.68 12.63 -2.07
CA SER A 96 -0.48 13.39 -2.52
C SER A 96 -0.08 14.82 -2.82
N LEU A 97 -0.76 15.44 -3.78
CA LEU A 97 -0.66 16.87 -4.09
C LEU A 97 -2.08 17.44 -4.09
N ASN A 98 -2.35 18.38 -3.19
CA ASN A 98 -3.63 19.10 -3.14
C ASN A 98 -3.42 20.48 -3.78
N LYS A 99 -3.75 20.60 -5.07
CA LYS A 99 -3.51 21.80 -5.86
C LYS A 99 -4.47 21.85 -7.04
N SER A 100 -4.94 23.04 -7.43
CA SER A 100 -5.84 23.18 -8.58
C SER A 100 -5.13 22.71 -9.88
N VAL A 101 -5.91 22.29 -10.87
CA VAL A 101 -5.33 21.86 -12.15
C VAL A 101 -4.60 22.99 -12.87
N LEU A 102 -5.06 24.23 -12.73
CA LEU A 102 -4.43 25.39 -13.36
C LEU A 102 -3.09 25.76 -12.72
N ASP A 103 -2.94 25.51 -11.43
CA ASP A 103 -1.71 25.80 -10.68
C ASP A 103 -0.72 24.62 -10.66
N THR A 104 -1.16 23.42 -11.02
CA THR A 104 -0.32 22.21 -11.02
C THR A 104 0.57 22.21 -12.27
N SER A 105 1.89 22.24 -12.08
CA SER A 105 2.82 22.09 -13.20
C SER A 105 2.86 20.64 -13.71
N ALA A 106 3.33 20.46 -14.95
CA ALA A 106 3.54 19.13 -15.53
C ALA A 106 4.51 18.29 -14.68
N ASP A 107 5.57 18.89 -14.14
CA ASP A 107 6.56 18.21 -13.30
C ASP A 107 5.94 17.76 -11.97
N GLU A 108 5.13 18.60 -11.32
CA GLU A 108 4.40 18.23 -10.10
C GLU A 108 3.41 17.09 -10.36
N PHE A 109 2.71 17.13 -11.50
CA PHE A 109 1.82 16.04 -11.92
C PHE A 109 2.62 14.74 -12.09
N MET A 110 3.72 14.78 -12.85
CA MET A 110 4.57 13.60 -13.08
C MET A 110 5.22 13.10 -11.78
N GLN A 111 5.59 13.98 -10.86
CA GLN A 111 6.09 13.58 -9.55
C GLN A 111 5.09 12.70 -8.78
N VAL A 112 3.79 13.01 -8.83
CA VAL A 112 2.76 12.17 -8.22
C VAL A 112 2.61 10.85 -8.97
N ILE A 113 2.60 10.87 -10.30
CA ILE A 113 2.54 9.65 -11.13
C ILE A 113 3.73 8.74 -10.85
N ASP A 114 4.94 9.27 -10.80
CA ASP A 114 6.17 8.49 -10.55
C ASP A 114 6.17 7.87 -9.15
N ASN A 115 5.80 8.63 -8.13
CA ASN A 115 5.79 8.13 -6.75
C ASN A 115 4.65 7.13 -6.47
N ASN A 116 3.53 7.20 -7.19
CA ASN A 116 2.37 6.36 -6.94
C ASN A 116 2.24 5.22 -7.97
N LEU A 117 2.05 5.54 -9.25
CA LEU A 117 1.75 4.55 -10.28
C LEU A 117 3.00 3.84 -10.79
N LYS A 118 4.05 4.60 -11.16
CA LYS A 118 5.31 4.01 -11.65
C LYS A 118 5.98 3.18 -10.54
N SER A 119 5.99 3.66 -9.30
CA SER A 119 6.55 2.90 -8.17
C SER A 119 5.82 1.58 -7.94
N ALA A 120 4.49 1.57 -8.02
CA ALA A 120 3.69 0.34 -7.93
C ALA A 120 3.96 -0.59 -9.12
N PHE A 121 4.08 -0.05 -10.34
CA PHE A 121 4.46 -0.83 -11.53
C PHE A 121 5.83 -1.50 -11.35
N LEU A 122 6.84 -0.77 -10.89
CA LEU A 122 8.18 -1.33 -10.64
C LEU A 122 8.15 -2.41 -9.56
N GLY A 123 7.42 -2.18 -8.46
CA GLY A 123 7.23 -3.19 -7.42
C GLY A 123 6.56 -4.45 -7.96
N CYS A 124 5.51 -4.32 -8.80
CA CYS A 124 4.87 -5.45 -9.48
C CYS A 124 5.82 -6.15 -10.44
N LYS A 125 6.54 -5.41 -11.30
CA LYS A 125 7.48 -5.96 -12.30
C LYS A 125 8.52 -6.87 -11.65
N TYR A 126 9.19 -6.40 -10.62
CA TYR A 126 10.22 -7.17 -9.95
C TYR A 126 9.66 -8.29 -9.06
N ALA A 127 8.48 -8.11 -8.47
CA ALA A 127 7.78 -9.18 -7.78
C ALA A 127 7.46 -10.34 -8.73
N ILE A 128 6.81 -10.03 -9.84
CA ILE A 128 6.40 -11.03 -10.85
C ILE A 128 7.62 -11.78 -11.39
N LYS A 129 8.74 -11.09 -11.67
CA LYS A 129 9.98 -11.72 -12.13
C LYS A 129 10.38 -12.94 -11.27
N TYR A 130 10.34 -12.81 -9.94
CA TYR A 130 10.73 -13.88 -9.02
C TYR A 130 9.58 -14.84 -8.65
N MET A 131 8.34 -14.37 -8.70
CA MET A 131 7.17 -15.18 -8.42
C MET A 131 6.84 -16.16 -9.56
N LEU A 132 7.13 -15.80 -10.82
CA LEU A 132 6.90 -16.66 -12.00
C LEU A 132 7.69 -17.96 -11.92
N GLU A 133 8.95 -17.93 -11.47
CA GLU A 133 9.79 -19.13 -11.32
C GLU A 133 9.19 -20.12 -10.31
N ARG A 134 8.53 -19.61 -9.29
CA ARG A 134 7.92 -20.41 -8.21
C ARG A 134 6.44 -20.73 -8.44
N LYS A 135 5.84 -20.15 -9.47
CA LYS A 135 4.40 -20.26 -9.77
C LYS A 135 3.51 -19.96 -8.57
N GLN A 136 3.91 -19.00 -7.76
CA GLN A 136 3.21 -18.60 -6.54
C GLN A 136 3.60 -17.19 -6.12
N GLY A 137 2.61 -16.36 -5.79
CA GLY A 137 2.85 -15.02 -5.27
C GLY A 137 1.57 -14.27 -4.95
N ARG A 138 1.70 -13.23 -4.13
CA ARG A 138 0.60 -12.31 -3.79
C ARG A 138 1.11 -10.87 -3.92
N ILE A 139 0.40 -10.07 -4.69
CA ILE A 139 0.68 -8.63 -4.83
C ILE A 139 -0.54 -7.86 -4.37
N VAL A 140 -0.35 -6.95 -3.42
CA VAL A 140 -1.40 -6.05 -2.93
C VAL A 140 -0.99 -4.62 -3.22
N ASN A 141 -1.69 -3.97 -4.13
CA ASN A 141 -1.48 -2.57 -4.47
C ASN A 141 -2.38 -1.67 -3.60
N ILE A 142 -1.88 -0.52 -3.16
CA ILE A 142 -2.69 0.41 -2.38
C ILE A 142 -3.25 1.49 -3.31
N GLY A 143 -4.54 1.31 -3.66
CA GLY A 143 -5.36 2.29 -4.35
C GLY A 143 -5.85 3.39 -3.42
N SER A 144 -7.10 3.82 -3.63
CA SER A 144 -7.86 4.76 -2.81
C SER A 144 -9.34 4.64 -3.18
N ASN A 145 -10.25 5.09 -2.34
CA ASN A 145 -11.62 5.39 -2.76
C ASN A 145 -11.61 6.37 -3.96
N PHE A 146 -10.65 7.29 -4.03
CA PHE A 146 -10.43 8.16 -5.19
C PHE A 146 -9.89 7.43 -6.44
N SER A 147 -9.78 6.11 -6.43
CA SER A 147 -9.60 5.31 -7.65
C SER A 147 -10.89 5.22 -8.49
N PHE A 148 -12.05 5.51 -7.90
CA PHE A 148 -13.38 5.35 -8.50
C PHE A 148 -14.14 6.66 -8.65
N VAL A 149 -13.81 7.65 -7.85
CA VAL A 149 -14.48 8.97 -7.83
C VAL A 149 -13.45 10.09 -7.89
N GLY A 150 -13.90 11.27 -8.37
CA GLY A 150 -13.07 12.47 -8.42
C GLY A 150 -13.12 13.28 -7.12
N ARG A 151 -12.08 14.10 -6.90
CA ARG A 151 -12.07 15.16 -5.89
C ARG A 151 -11.36 16.39 -6.44
N ALA A 152 -11.94 17.57 -6.20
CA ALA A 152 -11.31 18.83 -6.57
C ALA A 152 -9.90 18.94 -5.98
N ASN A 153 -8.99 19.56 -6.70
CA ASN A 153 -7.59 19.76 -6.35
C ASN A 153 -6.73 18.51 -6.17
N LEU A 154 -7.21 17.33 -6.56
CA LEU A 154 -6.49 16.06 -6.47
C LEU A 154 -6.30 15.38 -7.82
N SER A 155 -6.28 16.11 -8.95
CA SER A 155 -6.25 15.54 -10.30
C SER A 155 -5.11 14.52 -10.51
N ALA A 156 -3.88 14.85 -10.13
CA ALA A 156 -2.72 13.95 -10.25
C ALA A 156 -2.86 12.70 -9.35
N TYR A 157 -3.33 12.89 -8.12
CA TYR A 157 -3.54 11.79 -7.18
C TYR A 157 -4.64 10.84 -7.67
N VAL A 158 -5.80 11.37 -8.05
CA VAL A 158 -6.92 10.60 -8.61
C VAL A 158 -6.47 9.81 -9.83
N ALA A 159 -5.78 10.45 -10.78
CA ALA A 159 -5.24 9.79 -11.97
C ALA A 159 -4.30 8.64 -11.60
N SER A 160 -3.38 8.86 -10.66
CA SER A 160 -2.45 7.83 -10.21
C SER A 160 -3.14 6.64 -9.55
N LYS A 161 -4.14 6.89 -8.69
CA LYS A 161 -4.86 5.84 -7.96
C LYS A 161 -5.84 5.06 -8.85
N ALA A 162 -6.48 5.72 -9.81
CA ALA A 162 -7.25 5.05 -10.88
C ALA A 162 -6.34 4.18 -11.75
N GLY A 163 -5.13 4.67 -12.09
CA GLY A 163 -4.12 3.89 -12.82
C GLY A 163 -3.69 2.62 -12.07
N ILE A 164 -3.55 2.67 -10.75
CA ILE A 164 -3.21 1.50 -9.91
C ILE A 164 -4.28 0.42 -10.01
N THR A 165 -5.57 0.75 -9.99
CA THR A 165 -6.65 -0.26 -10.12
C THR A 165 -6.70 -0.83 -11.54
N GLY A 166 -6.40 -0.02 -12.56
CA GLY A 166 -6.22 -0.48 -13.95
C GLY A 166 -5.04 -1.45 -14.08
N LEU A 167 -3.86 -1.08 -13.54
CA LEU A 167 -2.66 -1.91 -13.50
C LEU A 167 -2.93 -3.24 -12.77
N THR A 168 -3.63 -3.20 -11.64
CA THR A 168 -4.01 -4.38 -10.86
C THR A 168 -4.79 -5.39 -11.71
N ARG A 169 -5.81 -4.93 -12.44
CA ARG A 169 -6.63 -5.82 -13.32
C ARG A 169 -5.80 -6.40 -14.46
N ALA A 170 -4.98 -5.59 -15.11
CA ALA A 170 -4.14 -6.05 -16.22
C ALA A 170 -3.17 -7.14 -15.78
N LEU A 171 -2.43 -6.90 -14.69
CA LEU A 171 -1.46 -7.86 -14.17
C LEU A 171 -2.13 -9.11 -13.58
N ALA A 172 -3.32 -9.01 -12.99
CA ALA A 172 -4.08 -10.15 -12.52
C ALA A 172 -4.39 -11.13 -13.66
N VAL A 173 -4.87 -10.62 -14.81
CA VAL A 173 -5.14 -11.44 -16.00
C VAL A 173 -3.84 -12.05 -16.56
N GLU A 174 -2.78 -11.26 -16.64
CA GLU A 174 -1.49 -11.69 -17.19
C GLU A 174 -0.83 -12.81 -16.37
N THR A 175 -1.00 -12.80 -15.03
CA THR A 175 -0.23 -13.67 -14.14
C THR A 175 -1.03 -14.78 -13.47
N ALA A 176 -2.36 -14.79 -13.59
CA ALA A 176 -3.23 -15.78 -12.94
C ALA A 176 -2.87 -17.22 -13.28
N ALA A 177 -2.57 -17.51 -14.55
CA ALA A 177 -2.17 -18.87 -14.98
C ALA A 177 -0.87 -19.35 -14.34
N HIS A 178 -0.13 -18.44 -13.72
CA HIS A 178 1.12 -18.73 -13.00
C HIS A 178 0.95 -18.77 -11.47
N GLY A 179 -0.28 -18.81 -10.96
CA GLY A 179 -0.55 -18.89 -9.52
C GLY A 179 -0.22 -17.59 -8.75
N ILE A 180 -0.20 -16.45 -9.43
CA ILE A 180 0.08 -15.15 -8.82
C ILE A 180 -1.23 -14.35 -8.75
N ASN A 181 -1.62 -13.93 -7.54
CA ASN A 181 -2.76 -13.06 -7.34
C ASN A 181 -2.31 -11.61 -7.23
N VAL A 182 -2.98 -10.73 -7.96
CA VAL A 182 -2.74 -9.28 -7.93
C VAL A 182 -4.05 -8.60 -7.58
N ASN A 183 -4.11 -7.94 -6.41
CA ASN A 183 -5.30 -7.25 -5.93
C ASN A 183 -4.97 -5.83 -5.46
N ALA A 184 -5.98 -5.00 -5.28
CA ALA A 184 -5.85 -3.71 -4.66
C ALA A 184 -6.68 -3.60 -3.38
N VAL A 185 -6.14 -2.91 -2.38
CA VAL A 185 -6.91 -2.34 -1.26
C VAL A 185 -7.08 -0.86 -1.53
N CYS A 186 -8.30 -0.36 -1.40
CA CYS A 186 -8.67 1.03 -1.70
C CYS A 186 -9.20 1.71 -0.43
N PRO A 187 -8.31 2.34 0.37
CA PRO A 187 -8.71 3.00 1.61
C PRO A 187 -9.50 4.29 1.34
N GLY A 188 -10.44 4.58 2.23
CA GLY A 188 -10.99 5.92 2.43
C GLY A 188 -10.22 6.73 3.47
N GLY A 189 -10.91 7.65 4.17
CA GLY A 189 -10.32 8.52 5.18
C GLY A 189 -9.65 7.75 6.31
N THR A 190 -8.34 7.70 6.31
CA THR A 190 -7.51 6.96 7.28
C THR A 190 -6.57 7.92 8.02
N ARG A 191 -6.43 7.77 9.32
CA ARG A 191 -5.56 8.61 10.16
C ARG A 191 -4.08 8.27 9.91
N THR A 192 -3.42 9.11 9.15
CA THR A 192 -1.98 9.02 8.83
C THR A 192 -1.37 10.41 8.83
N GLU A 193 -0.04 10.50 8.79
CA GLU A 193 0.62 11.80 8.60
C GLU A 193 0.19 12.49 7.31
N ALA A 194 0.01 11.74 6.22
CA ALA A 194 -0.43 12.28 4.94
C ALA A 194 -1.84 12.90 4.96
N THR A 195 -2.67 12.51 5.92
CA THR A 195 -4.05 13.03 6.08
C THR A 195 -4.20 13.95 7.28
N ARG A 196 -3.13 14.23 8.04
CA ARG A 196 -3.17 15.01 9.27
C ARG A 196 -3.84 16.37 9.05
N SER A 197 -3.36 17.16 8.10
CA SER A 197 -3.91 18.50 7.84
C SER A 197 -5.40 18.48 7.46
N LEU A 198 -5.84 17.45 6.72
CA LEU A 198 -7.25 17.25 6.37
C LEU A 198 -8.10 16.93 7.60
N LEU A 199 -7.58 16.11 8.51
CA LEU A 199 -8.30 15.67 9.70
C LEU A 199 -8.28 16.70 10.84
N GLU A 200 -7.33 17.63 10.82
CA GLU A 200 -7.24 18.75 11.75
C GLU A 200 -8.09 19.96 11.30
N ASP A 201 -8.50 20.03 10.03
CA ASP A 201 -9.42 21.05 9.52
C ASP A 201 -10.88 20.67 9.83
N PRO A 202 -11.60 21.47 10.69
CA PRO A 202 -12.96 21.15 11.09
C PRO A 202 -13.95 21.04 9.90
N ALA A 203 -13.78 21.84 8.86
CA ALA A 203 -14.66 21.86 7.68
C ALA A 203 -14.50 20.55 6.88
N SER A 204 -13.26 20.16 6.61
CA SER A 204 -12.91 18.89 5.95
C SER A 204 -13.37 17.68 6.75
N LEU A 205 -13.18 17.71 8.06
CA LEU A 205 -13.61 16.63 8.95
C LEU A 205 -15.15 16.50 8.96
N ALA A 206 -15.87 17.62 8.96
CA ALA A 206 -17.34 17.63 8.89
C ALA A 206 -17.84 17.12 7.53
N GLU A 207 -17.17 17.47 6.43
CA GLU A 207 -17.46 16.95 5.09
C GLU A 207 -17.29 15.42 5.04
N LEU A 208 -16.15 14.91 5.49
CA LEU A 208 -15.91 13.46 5.61
C LEU A 208 -16.98 12.80 6.48
N GLY A 209 -17.32 13.44 7.59
CA GLY A 209 -18.36 12.96 8.50
C GLY A 209 -19.73 12.86 7.86
N ARG A 210 -20.10 13.69 6.90
CA ARG A 210 -21.39 13.58 6.18
C ARG A 210 -21.41 12.38 5.21
N ASN A 211 -20.29 12.11 4.57
CA ASN A 211 -20.20 11.14 3.46
C ASN A 211 -19.85 9.71 3.92
N ILE A 212 -19.38 9.52 5.16
CA ILE A 212 -19.05 8.19 5.66
C ILE A 212 -20.20 7.67 6.52
N PRO A 213 -20.93 6.62 6.08
CA PRO A 213 -22.11 6.14 6.80
C PRO A 213 -21.78 5.27 8.03
N LEU A 214 -20.69 4.50 7.99
CA LEU A 214 -20.34 3.59 9.08
C LEU A 214 -19.82 4.37 10.29
N ARG A 215 -20.51 4.21 11.43
CA ARG A 215 -20.15 4.80 12.72
C ARG A 215 -19.91 3.68 13.73
N LYS A 216 -18.67 3.48 14.13
CA LYS A 216 -18.34 2.51 15.18
C LYS A 216 -17.86 3.23 16.43
N GLY A 217 -18.70 3.24 17.48
CA GLY A 217 -18.40 3.99 18.69
C GLY A 217 -18.26 5.50 18.46
N GLY A 218 -19.04 6.09 17.53
CA GLY A 218 -18.97 7.48 17.15
C GLY A 218 -17.80 7.85 16.20
N LYS A 219 -16.88 6.91 15.93
CA LYS A 219 -15.73 7.12 15.02
C LYS A 219 -16.14 6.78 13.59
N PHE A 220 -15.67 7.58 12.64
CA PHE A 220 -15.86 7.38 11.20
C PHE A 220 -14.54 7.46 10.39
N ILE A 221 -13.47 7.95 11.01
CA ILE A 221 -12.12 7.92 10.44
C ILE A 221 -11.48 6.60 10.84
N MET A 222 -10.94 5.91 9.84
CA MET A 222 -10.25 4.63 10.05
C MET A 222 -8.87 4.84 10.65
N GLU A 223 -8.43 3.86 11.41
CA GLU A 223 -7.03 3.75 11.80
C GLU A 223 -6.24 2.94 10.75
N PRO A 224 -4.92 3.14 10.61
CA PRO A 224 -4.09 2.37 9.68
C PRO A 224 -4.26 0.85 9.83
N GLN A 225 -4.53 0.39 11.05
CA GLN A 225 -4.77 -1.01 11.37
C GLN A 225 -6.02 -1.59 10.70
N ASP A 226 -7.06 -0.78 10.44
CA ASP A 226 -8.27 -1.25 9.77
C ASP A 226 -7.96 -1.62 8.30
N VAL A 227 -7.14 -0.80 7.64
CA VAL A 227 -6.65 -1.06 6.28
C VAL A 227 -5.66 -2.23 6.25
N ALA A 228 -4.76 -2.32 7.24
CA ALA A 228 -3.76 -3.38 7.33
C ALA A 228 -4.40 -4.79 7.41
N ARG A 229 -5.55 -4.93 8.09
CA ARG A 229 -6.29 -6.21 8.13
C ARG A 229 -6.74 -6.66 6.75
N ALA A 230 -7.22 -5.76 5.91
CA ALA A 230 -7.62 -6.06 4.54
C ALA A 230 -6.41 -6.43 3.66
N ILE A 231 -5.26 -5.75 3.85
CA ILE A 231 -4.01 -6.07 3.17
C ILE A 231 -3.57 -7.49 3.52
N VAL A 232 -3.52 -7.85 4.80
CA VAL A 232 -3.15 -9.20 5.25
C VAL A 232 -4.12 -10.25 4.72
N PHE A 233 -5.43 -9.98 4.71
CA PHE A 233 -6.43 -10.88 4.14
C PHE A 233 -6.16 -11.17 2.67
N LEU A 234 -6.00 -10.14 1.82
CA LEU A 234 -5.73 -10.33 0.39
C LEU A 234 -4.37 -10.97 0.10
N ALA A 235 -3.42 -10.88 1.02
CA ALA A 235 -2.11 -11.53 0.92
C ALA A 235 -2.11 -12.98 1.46
N SER A 236 -3.17 -13.41 2.16
CA SER A 236 -3.26 -14.73 2.77
C SER A 236 -3.86 -15.79 1.82
N ASP A 237 -3.81 -17.04 2.25
CA ASP A 237 -4.43 -18.14 1.52
C ASP A 237 -5.97 -18.10 1.63
N ASP A 238 -6.54 -17.36 2.59
CA ASP A 238 -8.00 -17.10 2.65
C ASP A 238 -8.52 -16.34 1.41
N ALA A 239 -7.64 -15.68 0.65
CA ALA A 239 -7.96 -14.95 -0.58
C ALA A 239 -7.41 -15.62 -1.84
N GLU A 240 -7.13 -16.92 -1.80
CA GLU A 240 -6.46 -17.63 -2.92
C GLU A 240 -7.23 -17.54 -4.24
N MET A 241 -8.56 -17.50 -4.21
CA MET A 241 -9.42 -17.37 -5.39
C MET A 241 -9.77 -15.93 -5.73
N ILE A 242 -9.12 -14.94 -5.10
CA ILE A 242 -9.37 -13.51 -5.35
C ILE A 242 -8.17 -12.95 -6.14
N THR A 243 -8.40 -12.51 -7.38
CA THR A 243 -7.43 -11.78 -8.20
C THR A 243 -8.12 -10.72 -9.06
N GLY A 244 -7.44 -9.62 -9.37
CA GLY A 244 -7.99 -8.48 -10.12
C GLY A 244 -8.99 -7.61 -9.34
N SER A 245 -9.21 -7.92 -8.06
CA SER A 245 -10.18 -7.23 -7.21
C SER A 245 -9.63 -5.92 -6.66
N SER A 246 -10.52 -4.95 -6.47
CA SER A 246 -10.26 -3.69 -5.76
C SER A 246 -11.18 -3.64 -4.54
N LEU A 247 -10.63 -3.97 -3.38
CA LEU A 247 -11.38 -4.03 -2.12
C LEU A 247 -11.42 -2.63 -1.47
N LEU A 248 -12.61 -2.04 -1.45
CA LEU A 248 -12.87 -0.79 -0.73
C LEU A 248 -12.81 -1.03 0.78
N VAL A 249 -12.02 -0.22 1.47
CA VAL A 249 -11.96 -0.13 2.92
C VAL A 249 -12.12 1.35 3.26
N ASP A 250 -13.36 1.83 3.25
CA ASP A 250 -13.71 3.25 3.25
C ASP A 250 -14.87 3.61 4.17
N ALA A 251 -15.29 2.65 5.00
CA ALA A 251 -16.44 2.77 5.90
C ALA A 251 -17.76 3.12 5.16
N GLY A 252 -17.87 2.69 3.88
CA GLY A 252 -19.06 2.85 3.04
C GLY A 252 -19.16 4.21 2.35
N TRP A 253 -18.06 4.98 2.28
CA TRP A 253 -18.04 6.30 1.64
C TRP A 253 -18.42 6.23 0.15
N ASP A 254 -18.03 5.15 -0.55
CA ASP A 254 -18.28 4.92 -1.99
C ASP A 254 -19.58 4.13 -2.25
N ALA A 255 -20.44 3.92 -1.25
CA ALA A 255 -21.63 3.07 -1.39
C ALA A 255 -22.85 3.77 -2.00
N TRP A 256 -22.78 5.08 -2.30
CA TRP A 256 -23.88 5.90 -2.86
C TRP A 256 -23.40 6.92 -3.88
#